data_a2d769585b6c4d027a4243aa7f637dea
#
_entry.id   a2d769585b6c4d027a4243aa7f637dea
#
_cell.length_a   1.000
_cell.length_b   1.000
_cell.length_c   1.000
_cell.angle_alpha   90.00
_cell.angle_beta   90.00
_cell.angle_gamma   90.00
#
_symmetry.space_group_name_H-M   'P 1'
#
loop_
_entity.id
_entity.type
_entity.pdbx_description
1 polymer ?
#
loop_
_entity_poly.entity_id
_entity_poly.type
_entity_poly.pdbx_seq_one_letter_code
_entity_poly.pdbx_strand_id
1 'polypeptide(L)'
;VTDFSEESIKHVAETYHPGALRYHNTAADKLWDMVNTFQSYSRIPLLVASNCEAGGNGGVGGGTGVSCGAATAASRDAQVAYKAAKVGGTEAMAIGSNWNFAPIVDLLYNWRNTIVQTRSFCADVDRTIEYAKAFIKGTGECDMATTIKHFPGDGTEENDQHLMMGIND
;
A
#
# COMPACT_ATOMS: atom_id res chain seq x y z
N VAL A 1 -17.64 -0.47 4.49
CA VAL A 1 -18.31 -0.81 5.76
C VAL A 1 -17.92 0.27 6.76
N THR A 2 -18.87 0.97 7.31
CA THR A 2 -18.65 2.02 8.33
C THR A 2 -18.93 1.51 9.75
N ASP A 3 -19.59 0.37 9.85
CA ASP A 3 -19.87 -0.34 11.09
C ASP A 3 -19.04 -1.65 11.12
N PHE A 4 -18.15 -1.75 12.11
CA PHE A 4 -17.28 -2.90 12.33
C PHE A 4 -17.80 -3.85 13.39
N SER A 5 -19.13 -3.81 13.70
CA SER A 5 -19.75 -4.81 14.53
C SER A 5 -19.66 -6.20 13.88
N GLU A 6 -19.59 -7.23 14.69
CA GLU A 6 -19.53 -8.62 14.21
C GLU A 6 -20.73 -8.95 13.31
N GLU A 7 -21.93 -8.46 13.66
CA GLU A 7 -23.15 -8.66 12.88
C GLU A 7 -23.03 -8.06 11.47
N SER A 8 -22.53 -6.81 11.35
CA SER A 8 -22.32 -6.15 10.06
C SER A 8 -21.26 -6.85 9.22
N ILE A 9 -20.14 -7.26 9.83
CA ILE A 9 -19.09 -8.01 9.17
C ILE A 9 -19.61 -9.34 8.65
N LYS A 10 -20.30 -10.10 9.49
CA LYS A 10 -20.91 -11.38 9.14
C LYS A 10 -21.88 -11.23 7.96
N HIS A 11 -22.77 -10.23 8.03
CA HIS A 11 -23.70 -9.95 6.93
C HIS A 11 -22.98 -9.69 5.61
N VAL A 12 -21.95 -8.87 5.61
CA VAL A 12 -21.14 -8.58 4.39
C VAL A 12 -20.45 -9.83 3.87
N ALA A 13 -19.78 -10.57 4.75
CA ALA A 13 -19.04 -11.78 4.37
C ALA A 13 -19.94 -12.87 3.79
N GLU A 14 -21.09 -13.11 4.41
CA GLU A 14 -22.02 -14.18 4.01
C GLU A 14 -22.94 -13.80 2.85
N THR A 15 -23.23 -12.49 2.66
CA THR A 15 -24.12 -12.04 1.58
C THR A 15 -23.38 -11.75 0.28
N TYR A 16 -22.24 -11.06 0.37
CA TYR A 16 -21.52 -10.59 -0.81
C TYR A 16 -20.30 -11.44 -1.16
N HIS A 17 -19.84 -12.29 -0.26
CA HIS A 17 -18.68 -13.17 -0.47
C HIS A 17 -17.48 -12.43 -1.09
N PRO A 18 -16.99 -11.32 -0.49
CA PRO A 18 -15.88 -10.58 -1.05
C PRO A 18 -14.63 -11.45 -1.14
N GLY A 19 -13.82 -11.27 -2.19
CA GLY A 19 -12.52 -11.93 -2.34
C GLY A 19 -11.38 -11.15 -1.70
N ALA A 20 -11.60 -9.86 -1.42
CA ALA A 20 -10.61 -8.98 -0.82
C ALA A 20 -11.25 -7.88 0.00
N LEU A 21 -10.46 -7.33 0.92
CA LEU A 21 -10.78 -6.14 1.71
C LEU A 21 -9.69 -5.09 1.52
N ARG A 22 -10.08 -3.84 1.54
CA ARG A 22 -9.19 -2.71 1.78
C ARG A 22 -9.71 -1.91 2.96
N TYR A 23 -8.83 -1.55 3.86
CA TYR A 23 -9.18 -0.78 5.04
C TYR A 23 -8.42 0.56 5.10
N HIS A 24 -8.93 1.49 5.89
CA HIS A 24 -8.20 2.69 6.28
C HIS A 24 -7.45 2.42 7.58
N ASN A 25 -6.25 2.96 7.66
CA ASN A 25 -5.38 2.86 8.80
C ASN A 25 -6.11 3.30 10.11
N THR A 26 -6.11 2.43 11.11
CA THR A 26 -6.61 2.67 12.45
C THR A 26 -5.79 1.86 13.48
N ALA A 27 -6.20 1.85 14.74
CA ALA A 27 -5.50 1.15 15.82
C ALA A 27 -5.30 -0.35 15.51
N ALA A 28 -4.15 -0.89 15.87
CA ALA A 28 -3.74 -2.25 15.51
C ALA A 28 -4.68 -3.33 16.05
N ASP A 29 -5.14 -3.19 17.29
CA ASP A 29 -6.11 -4.09 17.91
C ASP A 29 -7.43 -4.15 17.12
N LYS A 30 -7.98 -2.99 16.75
CA LYS A 30 -9.21 -2.90 15.96
C LYS A 30 -9.05 -3.51 14.56
N LEU A 31 -7.91 -3.30 13.92
CA LEU A 31 -7.63 -3.90 12.61
C LEU A 31 -7.52 -5.40 12.71
N TRP A 32 -6.81 -5.90 13.72
CA TRP A 32 -6.65 -7.31 13.96
C TRP A 32 -7.99 -7.99 14.20
N ASP A 33 -8.83 -7.44 15.08
CA ASP A 33 -10.17 -7.96 15.38
C ASP A 33 -11.05 -7.98 14.13
N MET A 34 -11.09 -6.86 13.38
CA MET A 34 -11.86 -6.74 12.14
C MET A 34 -11.42 -7.76 11.09
N VAL A 35 -10.13 -7.88 10.83
CA VAL A 35 -9.60 -8.81 9.82
C VAL A 35 -9.90 -10.25 10.19
N ASN A 36 -9.67 -10.64 11.45
CA ASN A 36 -9.95 -12.00 11.90
C ASN A 36 -11.45 -12.32 11.86
N THR A 37 -12.31 -11.38 12.22
CA THR A 37 -13.76 -11.54 12.13
C THR A 37 -14.20 -11.76 10.68
N PHE A 38 -13.71 -10.95 9.72
CA PHE A 38 -13.99 -11.16 8.30
C PHE A 38 -13.48 -12.52 7.80
N GLN A 39 -12.25 -12.89 8.16
CA GLN A 39 -11.67 -14.17 7.77
C GLN A 39 -12.51 -15.37 8.30
N SER A 40 -13.03 -15.27 9.52
CA SER A 40 -13.80 -16.35 10.14
C SER A 40 -15.13 -16.63 9.45
N TYR A 41 -15.76 -15.60 8.87
CA TYR A 41 -17.03 -15.72 8.11
C TYR A 41 -16.84 -15.89 6.61
N SER A 42 -15.62 -15.79 6.10
CA SER A 42 -15.35 -15.87 4.67
C SER A 42 -15.18 -17.32 4.22
N ARG A 43 -15.82 -17.70 3.12
CA ARG A 43 -15.71 -19.05 2.54
C ARG A 43 -14.35 -19.34 1.94
N ILE A 44 -13.68 -18.31 1.47
CA ILE A 44 -12.33 -18.35 0.87
C ILE A 44 -11.50 -17.32 1.62
N PRO A 45 -10.25 -17.63 1.99
CA PRO A 45 -9.38 -16.65 2.64
C PRO A 45 -9.29 -15.35 1.85
N LEU A 46 -9.49 -14.23 2.54
CA LEU A 46 -9.49 -12.91 1.92
C LEU A 46 -8.08 -12.40 1.67
N LEU A 47 -7.90 -11.70 0.55
CA LEU A 47 -6.81 -10.75 0.38
C LEU A 47 -7.13 -9.48 1.16
N VAL A 48 -6.24 -9.05 2.03
CA VAL A 48 -6.42 -7.88 2.88
C VAL A 48 -5.36 -6.84 2.53
N ALA A 49 -5.80 -5.75 1.91
CA ALA A 49 -4.92 -4.76 1.32
C ALA A 49 -4.63 -3.57 2.23
N SER A 50 -3.36 -3.18 2.31
CA SER A 50 -2.85 -1.98 2.98
C SER A 50 -2.02 -1.10 2.03
N ASN A 51 -1.66 0.12 2.47
CA ASN A 51 -0.82 1.06 1.71
C ASN A 51 0.52 1.31 2.43
N CYS A 52 1.31 0.30 2.68
CA CYS A 52 2.62 0.42 3.34
C CYS A 52 3.68 0.94 2.36
N GLU A 53 3.56 2.19 1.91
CA GLU A 53 4.45 2.83 0.93
C GLU A 53 5.77 3.28 1.57
N ALA A 54 5.72 3.71 2.84
CA ALA A 54 6.82 4.36 3.55
C ALA A 54 7.11 3.69 4.93
N GLY A 55 6.82 2.43 5.06
CA GLY A 55 6.86 1.66 6.30
C GLY A 55 5.49 1.18 6.73
N GLY A 56 5.32 0.78 7.99
CA GLY A 56 4.08 0.23 8.53
C GLY A 56 2.98 1.25 8.82
N ASN A 57 3.32 2.54 8.89
CA ASN A 57 2.39 3.63 9.18
C ASN A 57 1.26 3.80 8.13
N GLY A 58 1.41 3.25 6.92
CA GLY A 58 0.36 3.16 5.92
C GLY A 58 -0.58 1.97 6.06
N GLY A 59 -0.23 1.01 6.92
CA GLY A 59 -0.97 -0.23 7.15
C GLY A 59 -1.61 -0.30 8.52
N VAL A 60 -1.01 0.31 9.55
CA VAL A 60 -1.47 0.21 10.92
C VAL A 60 -1.26 1.51 11.69
N GLY A 61 -2.22 1.90 12.52
CA GLY A 61 -2.13 3.07 13.37
C GLY A 61 -1.01 2.91 14.40
N GLY A 62 -0.10 3.88 14.44
CA GLY A 62 1.12 3.80 15.24
C GLY A 62 2.24 2.97 14.60
N GLY A 63 2.07 2.50 13.38
CA GLY A 63 3.10 1.78 12.63
C GLY A 63 4.32 2.65 12.36
N THR A 64 5.45 1.99 12.13
CA THR A 64 6.75 2.63 11.93
C THR A 64 6.81 3.34 10.58
N GLY A 65 6.98 4.68 10.60
CA GLY A 65 7.34 5.45 9.41
C GLY A 65 8.84 5.36 9.16
N VAL A 66 9.22 5.02 7.93
CA VAL A 66 10.64 4.93 7.55
C VAL A 66 11.02 6.08 6.63
N SER A 67 10.53 6.06 5.39
CA SER A 67 10.95 7.02 4.37
C SER A 67 9.97 7.03 3.21
N CYS A 68 9.57 8.22 2.73
CA CYS A 68 8.83 8.33 1.47
C CYS A 68 9.73 7.97 0.27
N GLY A 69 9.12 7.72 -0.90
CA GLY A 69 9.83 7.33 -2.11
C GLY A 69 10.97 8.28 -2.49
N ALA A 70 10.69 9.59 -2.53
CA ALA A 70 11.68 10.60 -2.89
C ALA A 70 12.86 10.66 -1.91
N ALA A 71 12.60 10.57 -0.60
CA ALA A 71 13.66 10.52 0.42
C ALA A 71 14.48 9.22 0.32
N THR A 72 13.82 8.11 0.03
CA THR A 72 14.48 6.83 -0.25
C THR A 72 15.43 6.97 -1.44
N ALA A 73 14.96 7.55 -2.55
CA ALA A 73 15.80 7.77 -3.74
C ALA A 73 16.94 8.77 -3.49
N ALA A 74 16.71 9.80 -2.66
CA ALA A 74 17.74 10.77 -2.29
C ALA A 74 18.90 10.13 -1.48
N SER A 75 18.65 9.02 -0.77
CA SER A 75 19.69 8.26 -0.06
C SER A 75 20.72 7.63 -1.01
N ARG A 76 20.37 7.44 -2.28
CA ARG A 76 21.14 6.69 -3.28
C ARG A 76 21.48 5.24 -2.88
N ASP A 77 20.67 4.66 -2.02
CA ASP A 77 20.81 3.28 -1.53
C ASP A 77 19.46 2.55 -1.64
N ALA A 78 19.35 1.60 -2.55
CA ALA A 78 18.14 0.80 -2.74
C ALA A 78 17.82 -0.09 -1.52
N GLN A 79 18.80 -0.33 -0.62
CA GLN A 79 18.54 -1.05 0.62
C GLN A 79 17.59 -0.29 1.56
N VAL A 80 17.47 1.03 1.42
CA VAL A 80 16.47 1.81 2.17
C VAL A 80 15.05 1.43 1.73
N ALA A 81 14.82 1.27 0.43
CA ALA A 81 13.53 0.78 -0.09
C ALA A 81 13.21 -0.64 0.43
N TYR A 82 14.20 -1.54 0.38
CA TYR A 82 14.04 -2.89 0.92
C TYR A 82 13.69 -2.88 2.41
N LYS A 83 14.40 -2.11 3.23
CA LYS A 83 14.15 -2.02 4.68
C LYS A 83 12.78 -1.41 4.98
N ALA A 84 12.38 -0.35 4.28
CA ALA A 84 11.06 0.26 4.44
C ALA A 84 9.94 -0.74 4.13
N ALA A 85 10.08 -1.50 3.04
CA ALA A 85 9.16 -2.55 2.65
C ALA A 85 9.11 -3.70 3.67
N LYS A 86 10.28 -4.11 4.19
CA LYS A 86 10.38 -5.17 5.21
C LYS A 86 9.67 -4.77 6.51
N VAL A 87 9.87 -3.54 6.98
CA VAL A 87 9.18 -3.00 8.16
C VAL A 87 7.68 -2.96 7.90
N GLY A 88 7.26 -2.34 6.78
CA GLY A 88 5.85 -2.24 6.41
C GLY A 88 5.16 -3.60 6.29
N GLY A 89 5.80 -4.55 5.61
CA GLY A 89 5.27 -5.91 5.46
C GLY A 89 5.16 -6.65 6.80
N THR A 90 6.18 -6.56 7.65
CA THR A 90 6.17 -7.21 8.97
C THR A 90 5.03 -6.69 9.84
N GLU A 91 4.86 -5.37 9.94
CA GLU A 91 3.81 -4.76 10.76
C GLU A 91 2.40 -5.00 10.18
N ALA A 92 2.23 -4.92 8.87
CA ALA A 92 0.96 -5.18 8.22
C ALA A 92 0.54 -6.66 8.34
N MET A 93 1.47 -7.60 8.15
CA MET A 93 1.19 -9.03 8.34
C MET A 93 0.79 -9.35 9.78
N ALA A 94 1.34 -8.65 10.77
CA ALA A 94 0.99 -8.86 12.18
C ALA A 94 -0.48 -8.57 12.50
N ILE A 95 -1.16 -7.74 11.68
CA ILE A 95 -2.60 -7.45 11.80
C ILE A 95 -3.43 -8.17 10.74
N GLY A 96 -2.86 -9.12 10.00
CA GLY A 96 -3.54 -9.93 9.00
C GLY A 96 -3.65 -9.32 7.61
N SER A 97 -2.99 -8.18 7.33
CA SER A 97 -2.90 -7.62 5.97
C SER A 97 -1.82 -8.39 5.18
N ASN A 98 -2.23 -9.03 4.08
CA ASN A 98 -1.38 -9.89 3.27
C ASN A 98 -1.17 -9.38 1.83
N TRP A 99 -1.62 -8.15 1.54
CA TRP A 99 -1.50 -7.52 0.23
C TRP A 99 -1.12 -6.04 0.38
N ASN A 100 -0.01 -5.64 -0.22
CA ASN A 100 0.45 -4.24 -0.17
C ASN A 100 0.20 -3.52 -1.50
N PHE A 101 -0.50 -2.40 -1.46
CA PHE A 101 -0.64 -1.49 -2.60
C PHE A 101 0.58 -0.56 -2.69
N ALA A 102 1.74 -1.17 -2.92
CA ALA A 102 3.04 -0.55 -3.13
C ALA A 102 3.97 -1.56 -3.84
N PRO A 103 5.05 -1.11 -4.50
CA PRO A 103 5.62 0.23 -4.52
C PRO A 103 4.94 1.17 -5.52
N ILE A 104 5.19 2.49 -5.35
CA ILE A 104 4.85 3.51 -6.33
C ILE A 104 6.00 3.61 -7.32
N VAL A 105 5.68 3.37 -8.60
CA VAL A 105 6.65 3.38 -9.70
C VAL A 105 6.39 4.48 -10.73
N ASP A 106 5.46 5.37 -10.41
CA ASP A 106 5.19 6.55 -11.21
C ASP A 106 6.47 7.38 -11.35
N LEU A 107 6.78 7.80 -12.56
CA LEU A 107 7.92 8.66 -12.83
C LEU A 107 7.51 10.12 -12.68
N LEU A 108 8.10 10.84 -11.76
CA LEU A 108 7.76 12.24 -11.50
C LEU A 108 8.32 13.14 -12.60
N TYR A 109 7.68 13.16 -13.77
CA TYR A 109 8.02 14.04 -14.87
C TYR A 109 7.46 15.45 -14.73
N ASN A 110 6.28 15.57 -14.11
CA ASN A 110 5.66 16.85 -13.82
C ASN A 110 5.77 17.17 -12.32
N TRP A 111 6.59 18.15 -11.97
CA TRP A 111 6.78 18.58 -10.60
C TRP A 111 5.51 19.20 -9.96
N ARG A 112 4.52 19.56 -10.77
CA ARG A 112 3.23 20.06 -10.32
C ARG A 112 2.24 18.95 -10.02
N ASN A 113 2.56 17.68 -10.31
CA ASN A 113 1.69 16.57 -9.98
C ASN A 113 1.33 16.63 -8.50
N THR A 114 0.03 16.56 -8.19
CA THR A 114 -0.49 16.74 -6.83
C THR A 114 -0.58 15.44 -6.05
N ILE A 115 -0.49 14.27 -6.72
CA ILE A 115 -0.73 12.96 -6.14
C ILE A 115 0.57 12.21 -5.86
N VAL A 116 1.47 12.18 -6.83
CA VAL A 116 2.66 11.32 -6.78
C VAL A 116 3.78 11.96 -5.98
N GLN A 117 4.21 13.17 -6.36
CA GLN A 117 5.20 14.01 -5.66
C GLN A 117 6.27 13.22 -4.88
N THR A 118 6.32 13.40 -3.57
CA THR A 118 7.29 12.74 -2.68
C THR A 118 7.04 11.23 -2.49
N ARG A 119 5.91 10.71 -2.97
CA ARG A 119 5.61 9.28 -2.95
C ARG A 119 6.40 8.53 -4.03
N SER A 120 6.67 9.16 -5.18
CA SER A 120 7.53 8.62 -6.24
C SER A 120 8.98 8.53 -5.80
N PHE A 121 9.71 7.56 -6.34
CA PHE A 121 11.16 7.50 -6.14
C PHE A 121 11.87 8.63 -6.88
N CYS A 122 11.69 8.75 -8.19
CA CYS A 122 12.30 9.80 -9.02
C CYS A 122 11.71 9.81 -10.44
N ALA A 123 12.29 10.64 -11.32
CA ALA A 123 11.97 10.67 -12.76
C ALA A 123 12.86 9.74 -13.61
N ASP A 124 13.89 9.12 -13.03
CA ASP A 124 14.81 8.22 -13.73
C ASP A 124 14.26 6.80 -13.72
N VAL A 125 14.12 6.20 -14.91
CA VAL A 125 13.53 4.87 -15.11
C VAL A 125 14.37 3.78 -14.44
N ASP A 126 15.67 3.76 -14.69
CA ASP A 126 16.55 2.67 -14.23
C ASP A 126 16.64 2.66 -12.68
N ARG A 127 16.76 3.84 -12.10
CA ARG A 127 16.75 3.98 -10.64
C ARG A 127 15.41 3.60 -10.04
N THR A 128 14.30 4.00 -10.65
CA THR A 128 12.96 3.60 -10.18
C THR A 128 12.80 2.08 -10.21
N ILE A 129 13.28 1.43 -11.26
CA ILE A 129 13.29 -0.05 -11.37
C ILE A 129 14.13 -0.69 -10.25
N GLU A 130 15.31 -0.14 -9.97
CA GLU A 130 16.20 -0.63 -8.90
C GLU A 130 15.51 -0.56 -7.53
N TYR A 131 14.95 0.59 -7.17
CA TYR A 131 14.22 0.77 -5.90
C TYR A 131 12.96 -0.09 -5.82
N ALA A 132 12.18 -0.18 -6.91
CA ALA A 132 10.99 -1.01 -6.96
C ALA A 132 11.32 -2.50 -6.75
N LYS A 133 12.37 -3.02 -7.39
CA LYS A 133 12.82 -4.41 -7.19
C LYS A 133 13.23 -4.67 -5.74
N ALA A 134 13.96 -3.73 -5.12
CA ALA A 134 14.36 -3.84 -3.73
C ALA A 134 13.13 -3.83 -2.79
N PHE A 135 12.17 -2.97 -3.05
CA PHE A 135 10.92 -2.88 -2.30
C PHE A 135 10.10 -4.17 -2.42
N ILE A 136 9.87 -4.67 -3.64
CA ILE A 136 9.13 -5.91 -3.91
C ILE A 136 9.79 -7.09 -3.18
N LYS A 137 11.12 -7.17 -3.23
CA LYS A 137 11.86 -8.21 -2.49
C LYS A 137 11.61 -8.12 -0.99
N GLY A 138 11.68 -6.91 -0.41
CA GLY A 138 11.45 -6.71 1.03
C GLY A 138 10.04 -7.10 1.46
N THR A 139 9.02 -6.74 0.68
CA THR A 139 7.62 -7.14 0.93
C THR A 139 7.42 -8.64 0.77
N GLY A 140 7.97 -9.24 -0.31
CA GLY A 140 7.83 -10.68 -0.58
C GLY A 140 8.45 -11.58 0.49
N GLU A 141 9.53 -11.13 1.13
CA GLU A 141 10.12 -11.85 2.27
C GLU A 141 9.27 -11.79 3.56
N CYS A 142 8.16 -11.05 3.55
CA CYS A 142 7.15 -11.07 4.59
C CYS A 142 5.93 -11.93 4.22
N ASP A 143 6.01 -12.74 3.15
CA ASP A 143 4.89 -13.50 2.58
C ASP A 143 3.69 -12.63 2.18
N MET A 144 3.95 -11.38 1.79
CA MET A 144 2.96 -10.39 1.43
C MET A 144 3.00 -10.10 -0.07
N ALA A 145 1.83 -10.13 -0.73
CA ALA A 145 1.69 -9.76 -2.13
C ALA A 145 1.93 -8.24 -2.34
N THR A 146 2.39 -7.85 -3.52
CA THR A 146 2.62 -6.46 -3.90
C THR A 146 1.80 -6.06 -5.10
N THR A 147 1.48 -4.76 -5.22
CA THR A 147 0.88 -4.15 -6.40
C THR A 147 1.66 -2.93 -6.82
N ILE A 148 2.26 -3.00 -7.99
CA ILE A 148 2.91 -1.84 -8.63
C ILE A 148 1.83 -0.82 -9.02
N LYS A 149 2.00 0.43 -8.63
CA LYS A 149 1.02 1.49 -8.88
C LYS A 149 1.69 2.82 -9.28
N HIS A 150 0.99 3.66 -10.02
CA HIS A 150 -0.42 3.59 -10.48
C HIS A 150 -0.43 3.32 -11.99
N PHE A 151 -0.47 2.10 -12.39
CA PHE A 151 -0.43 1.72 -13.81
C PHE A 151 -1.61 2.34 -14.60
N PRO A 152 -1.36 2.92 -15.80
CA PRO A 152 -0.12 2.94 -16.57
C PRO A 152 0.90 4.01 -16.16
N GLY A 153 0.58 4.90 -15.23
CA GLY A 153 1.42 5.96 -14.69
C GLY A 153 0.65 7.24 -14.44
N ASP A 154 0.99 7.97 -13.38
CA ASP A 154 0.34 9.21 -12.95
C ASP A 154 1.33 10.37 -12.76
N GLY A 155 2.58 10.22 -13.18
CA GLY A 155 3.64 11.19 -12.93
C GLY A 155 3.68 12.38 -13.89
N THR A 156 2.86 12.43 -14.94
CA THR A 156 2.80 13.49 -15.95
C THR A 156 1.66 14.47 -15.73
N GLU A 157 0.55 14.02 -15.15
CA GLU A 157 -0.65 14.80 -14.91
C GLU A 157 -0.46 15.78 -13.72
N GLU A 158 -0.98 17.01 -13.83
CA GLU A 158 -0.95 17.97 -12.74
C GLU A 158 -2.27 18.03 -11.95
N ASN A 159 -3.36 17.57 -12.54
CA ASN A 159 -4.65 17.55 -11.87
C ASN A 159 -4.81 16.32 -11.01
N ASP A 160 -5.51 16.46 -9.90
CA ASP A 160 -5.90 15.33 -9.07
C ASP A 160 -7.03 14.55 -9.74
N GLN A 161 -6.75 13.34 -10.19
CA GLN A 161 -7.73 12.46 -10.86
C GLN A 161 -8.90 12.02 -9.97
N HIS A 162 -8.83 12.24 -8.66
CA HIS A 162 -9.96 12.04 -7.76
C HIS A 162 -10.98 13.18 -7.85
N LEU A 163 -10.58 14.33 -8.39
CA LEU A 163 -11.39 15.53 -8.48
C LEU A 163 -11.81 15.84 -9.92
N MET A 164 -10.97 15.51 -10.89
CA MET A 164 -11.22 15.78 -12.32
C MET A 164 -10.49 14.77 -13.19
N MET A 165 -10.96 14.62 -14.43
CA MET A 165 -10.34 13.70 -15.38
C MET A 165 -8.96 14.21 -15.77
N GLY A 166 -7.94 13.37 -15.59
CA GLY A 166 -6.59 13.57 -16.10
C GLY A 166 -6.47 13.04 -17.53
N ILE A 167 -5.63 13.69 -18.33
CA ILE A 167 -5.26 13.25 -19.68
C ILE A 167 -3.75 13.16 -19.73
N ASN A 168 -3.24 11.95 -19.90
CA ASN A 168 -1.81 11.69 -20.12
C ASN A 168 -1.60 11.42 -21.61
N ASP A 169 -0.83 12.29 -22.27
CA ASP A 169 -0.42 12.13 -23.66
C ASP A 169 0.83 11.24 -23.81
#